data_a9d6b28930054cda6637802932fde8f1
#
_entry.id   a9d6b28930054cda6637802932fde8f1
#
_cell.length_a   1.000
_cell.length_b   1.000
_cell.length_c   1.000
_cell.angle_alpha   90.00
_cell.angle_beta   90.00
_cell.angle_gamma   90.00
#
_symmetry.space_group_name_H-M   'P 1'
#
loop_
_entity.id
_entity.type
_entity.pdbx_description
1 polymer ?
#
loop_
_entity_poly.entity_id
_entity_poly.type
_entity_poly.pdbx_seq_one_letter_code
_entity_poly.pdbx_strand_id
1 'polypeptide(L)'
;MSEAKAILEIHDLTVKLSNGVTALEGINIDVKQKDLIALIGPNGAGKSTLLKVILGLIKPTGGTVTLFGSKDLNKNLKYVGYVPQSAQARDPNLPFSVYETVLLGRTPVAGLLHGMGAKDRQKVDETLKMFGIYELKDRKIGQLSGGQSQRVFLAKAMVAEPKLLLLDEPTSGVDTSSKKDFYNILDKLNKEREITVILSSHDIGVITKIANRVLCLNRSQFFCGENEDFQADIEIHKLYEHPVELMEHHDHP
;
A
#
# COMPACT_ATOMS: atom_id res chain seq x y z
N MET A 1 24.08 -6.36 16.84
CA MET A 1 23.12 -6.26 15.73
C MET A 1 22.52 -4.86 15.79
N SER A 2 22.71 -4.01 14.77
CA SER A 2 22.12 -2.66 14.77
C SER A 2 20.60 -2.81 14.75
N GLU A 3 19.90 -2.25 15.72
CA GLU A 3 18.44 -2.20 15.72
C GLU A 3 18.00 -1.51 14.42
N ALA A 4 17.14 -2.18 13.65
CA ALA A 4 16.62 -1.63 12.41
C ALA A 4 15.82 -0.35 12.74
N LYS A 5 16.23 0.77 12.16
CA LYS A 5 15.64 2.09 12.43
C LYS A 5 14.18 2.10 12.02
N ALA A 6 13.29 2.50 12.93
CA ALA A 6 11.88 2.71 12.60
C ALA A 6 11.74 3.83 11.56
N ILE A 7 10.94 3.60 10.54
CA ILE A 7 10.63 4.58 9.48
C ILE A 7 9.25 5.21 9.67
N LEU A 8 8.37 4.53 10.41
CA LEU A 8 7.06 5.03 10.81
C LEU A 8 6.81 4.62 12.27
N GLU A 9 6.44 5.57 13.09
CA GLU A 9 6.07 5.36 14.49
C GLU A 9 4.73 6.04 14.74
N ILE A 10 3.79 5.29 15.28
CA ILE A 10 2.44 5.74 15.62
C ILE A 10 2.20 5.40 17.08
N HIS A 11 1.82 6.40 17.88
CA HIS A 11 1.55 6.23 19.31
C HIS A 11 0.17 6.79 19.66
N ASP A 12 -0.67 5.94 20.25
CA ASP A 12 -2.03 6.22 20.75
C ASP A 12 -2.90 6.97 19.73
N LEU A 13 -2.79 6.58 18.46
CA LEU A 13 -3.48 7.28 17.38
C LEU A 13 -4.98 7.10 17.48
N THR A 14 -5.68 8.23 17.55
CA THR A 14 -7.15 8.30 17.53
C THR A 14 -7.61 9.22 16.40
N VAL A 15 -8.63 8.78 15.65
CA VAL A 15 -9.24 9.54 14.56
C VAL A 15 -10.75 9.55 14.73
N LYS A 16 -11.32 10.74 14.94
CA LYS A 16 -12.77 10.99 14.88
C LYS A 16 -13.11 11.73 13.60
N LEU A 17 -14.05 11.20 12.83
CA LEU A 17 -14.55 11.82 11.61
C LEU A 17 -15.51 12.99 11.94
N SER A 18 -15.76 13.87 10.96
CA SER A 18 -16.63 15.05 11.12
C SER A 18 -18.08 14.71 11.52
N ASN A 19 -18.54 13.50 11.23
CA ASN A 19 -19.85 12.99 11.65
C ASN A 19 -19.88 12.40 13.07
N GLY A 20 -18.80 12.55 13.85
CA GLY A 20 -18.66 12.05 15.22
C GLY A 20 -18.28 10.57 15.34
N VAL A 21 -18.16 9.83 14.24
CA VAL A 21 -17.75 8.42 14.26
C VAL A 21 -16.25 8.30 14.54
N THR A 22 -15.89 7.48 15.53
CA THR A 22 -14.50 7.09 15.77
C THR A 22 -14.08 6.06 14.73
N ALA A 23 -13.15 6.44 13.86
CA ALA A 23 -12.64 5.59 12.79
C ALA A 23 -11.42 4.78 13.23
N LEU A 24 -10.60 5.33 14.13
CA LEU A 24 -9.44 4.66 14.74
C LEU A 24 -9.34 5.08 16.20
N GLU A 25 -8.94 4.14 17.07
CA GLU A 25 -8.81 4.38 18.51
C GLU A 25 -7.63 3.62 19.10
N GLY A 26 -6.69 4.36 19.73
CA GLY A 26 -5.58 3.79 20.49
C GLY A 26 -4.58 2.97 19.66
N ILE A 27 -4.34 3.32 18.39
CA ILE A 27 -3.46 2.56 17.49
C ILE A 27 -1.99 2.83 17.81
N ASN A 28 -1.22 1.76 17.99
CA ASN A 28 0.21 1.79 18.25
C ASN A 28 0.96 0.90 17.27
N ILE A 29 1.85 1.48 16.44
CA ILE A 29 2.58 0.77 15.39
C ILE A 29 3.99 1.35 15.28
N ASP A 30 4.97 0.48 15.22
CA ASP A 30 6.31 0.78 14.74
C ASP A 30 6.58 -0.01 13.46
N VAL A 31 7.05 0.67 12.42
CA VAL A 31 7.39 0.05 11.13
C VAL A 31 8.87 0.22 10.91
N LYS A 32 9.57 -0.89 10.75
CA LYS A 32 11.00 -0.93 10.48
C LYS A 32 11.26 -0.92 8.99
N GLN A 33 12.47 -0.53 8.61
CA GLN A 33 12.89 -0.65 7.22
C GLN A 33 12.83 -2.10 6.78
N LYS A 34 12.34 -2.34 5.55
CA LYS A 34 12.14 -3.66 4.92
C LYS A 34 10.96 -4.47 5.49
N ASP A 35 10.17 -3.92 6.40
CA ASP A 35 8.93 -4.60 6.78
C ASP A 35 7.99 -4.71 5.55
N LEU A 36 7.34 -5.87 5.42
CA LEU A 36 6.17 -6.07 4.58
C LEU A 36 4.99 -6.41 5.50
N ILE A 37 4.15 -5.42 5.75
CA ILE A 37 3.05 -5.51 6.71
C ILE A 37 1.74 -5.81 6.00
N ALA A 38 1.09 -6.89 6.40
CA ALA A 38 -0.29 -7.20 6.05
C ALA A 38 -1.25 -6.41 6.97
N LEU A 39 -1.98 -5.45 6.42
CA LEU A 39 -3.01 -4.70 7.13
C LEU A 39 -4.37 -5.38 6.91
N ILE A 40 -4.88 -6.08 7.92
CA ILE A 40 -6.06 -6.92 7.87
C ILE A 40 -7.18 -6.32 8.70
N GLY A 41 -8.43 -6.51 8.26
CA GLY A 41 -9.63 -6.09 8.99
C GLY A 41 -10.85 -6.02 8.09
N PRO A 42 -12.08 -6.02 8.66
CA PRO A 42 -13.31 -5.91 7.90
C PRO A 42 -13.46 -4.59 7.15
N ASN A 43 -14.51 -4.49 6.32
CA ASN A 43 -14.88 -3.22 5.71
C ASN A 43 -15.28 -2.22 6.81
N GLY A 44 -14.77 -0.99 6.72
CA GLY A 44 -14.99 0.02 7.75
C GLY A 44 -14.08 -0.09 8.99
N ALA A 45 -13.14 -1.03 9.03
CA ALA A 45 -12.17 -1.23 10.12
C ALA A 45 -11.19 -0.07 10.34
N GLY A 46 -11.13 0.90 9.41
CA GLY A 46 -10.21 2.03 9.50
C GLY A 46 -8.91 1.85 8.69
N LYS A 47 -8.74 0.77 7.90
CA LYS A 47 -7.52 0.51 7.10
C LYS A 47 -7.15 1.70 6.22
N SER A 48 -8.04 2.13 5.33
CA SER A 48 -7.82 3.29 4.45
C SER A 48 -7.66 4.59 5.23
N THR A 49 -8.32 4.72 6.40
CA THR A 49 -8.16 5.88 7.28
C THR A 49 -6.73 5.94 7.84
N LEU A 50 -6.18 4.80 8.29
CA LEU A 50 -4.80 4.71 8.77
C LEU A 50 -3.82 5.11 7.66
N LEU A 51 -3.97 4.57 6.46
CA LEU A 51 -3.10 4.93 5.32
C LEU A 51 -3.19 6.42 4.99
N LYS A 52 -4.39 7.02 5.03
CA LYS A 52 -4.60 8.46 4.81
C LYS A 52 -4.00 9.33 5.91
N VAL A 53 -3.98 8.86 7.16
CA VAL A 53 -3.28 9.55 8.27
C VAL A 53 -1.77 9.55 8.02
N ILE A 54 -1.17 8.41 7.64
CA ILE A 54 0.26 8.32 7.31
C ILE A 54 0.63 9.28 6.17
N LEU A 55 -0.28 9.45 5.19
CA LEU A 55 -0.13 10.42 4.09
C LEU A 55 -0.40 11.87 4.47
N GLY A 56 -0.79 12.16 5.73
CA GLY A 56 -1.16 13.50 6.16
C GLY A 56 -2.46 14.02 5.56
N LEU A 57 -3.25 13.19 4.89
CA LEU A 57 -4.55 13.54 4.28
C LEU A 57 -5.67 13.63 5.31
N ILE A 58 -5.52 12.93 6.43
CA ILE A 58 -6.42 13.01 7.59
C ILE A 58 -5.57 13.35 8.81
N LYS A 59 -5.98 14.41 9.53
CA LYS A 59 -5.33 14.77 10.78
C LYS A 59 -5.87 13.92 11.93
N PRO A 60 -5.01 13.33 12.76
CA PRO A 60 -5.44 12.64 13.97
C PRO A 60 -6.11 13.60 14.96
N THR A 61 -7.08 13.11 15.74
CA THR A 61 -7.70 13.83 16.85
C THR A 61 -6.98 13.58 18.17
N GLY A 62 -6.13 12.54 18.25
CA GLY A 62 -5.27 12.23 19.39
C GLY A 62 -4.07 11.39 18.92
N GLY A 63 -3.06 11.31 19.78
CA GLY A 63 -1.84 10.57 19.50
C GLY A 63 -0.84 11.29 18.60
N THR A 64 0.18 10.56 18.14
CA THR A 64 1.24 11.11 17.29
C THR A 64 1.62 10.16 16.16
N VAL A 65 2.04 10.73 15.03
CA VAL A 65 2.60 10.02 13.88
C VAL A 65 3.95 10.64 13.54
N THR A 66 4.98 9.81 13.48
CA THR A 66 6.33 10.19 13.08
C THR A 66 6.73 9.39 11.85
N LEU A 67 7.08 10.07 10.75
CA LEU A 67 7.47 9.46 9.49
C LEU A 67 8.92 9.84 9.17
N PHE A 68 9.80 8.84 9.01
CA PHE A 68 11.25 9.03 8.83
C PHE A 68 11.86 10.01 9.84
N GLY A 69 11.44 9.87 11.13
CA GLY A 69 11.93 10.69 12.23
C GLY A 69 11.36 12.12 12.30
N SER A 70 10.35 12.46 11.49
CA SER A 70 9.69 13.79 11.51
C SER A 70 8.20 13.68 11.80
N LYS A 71 7.71 14.55 12.72
CA LYS A 71 6.27 14.76 12.95
C LYS A 71 5.63 15.61 11.84
N ASP A 72 6.42 16.41 11.10
CA ASP A 72 5.95 17.07 9.89
C ASP A 72 6.02 16.08 8.72
N LEU A 73 4.89 15.44 8.46
CA LEU A 73 4.79 14.37 7.46
C LEU A 73 5.11 14.89 6.05
N ASN A 74 4.74 16.14 5.73
CA ASN A 74 4.92 16.72 4.39
C ASN A 74 6.38 16.73 3.93
N LYS A 75 7.32 16.88 4.85
CA LYS A 75 8.77 16.85 4.53
C LYS A 75 9.21 15.53 3.91
N ASN A 76 8.50 14.45 4.23
CA ASN A 76 8.91 13.09 3.92
C ASN A 76 7.98 12.37 2.93
N LEU A 77 6.87 13.00 2.50
CA LEU A 77 5.92 12.38 1.55
C LEU A 77 6.57 12.02 0.20
N LYS A 78 7.64 12.69 -0.21
CA LYS A 78 8.41 12.33 -1.42
C LYS A 78 9.04 10.93 -1.35
N TYR A 79 9.18 10.36 -0.15
CA TYR A 79 9.69 9.01 0.07
C TYR A 79 8.57 7.97 0.23
N VAL A 80 7.31 8.37 0.04
CA VAL A 80 6.14 7.50 0.16
C VAL A 80 5.47 7.34 -1.20
N GLY A 81 5.36 6.09 -1.66
CA GLY A 81 4.51 5.72 -2.79
C GLY A 81 3.14 5.31 -2.29
N TYR A 82 2.07 5.67 -3.01
CA TYR A 82 0.71 5.30 -2.63
C TYR A 82 -0.11 4.82 -3.83
N VAL A 83 -0.76 3.67 -3.65
CA VAL A 83 -1.77 3.16 -4.59
C VAL A 83 -3.12 3.10 -3.86
N PRO A 84 -4.05 4.01 -4.17
CA PRO A 84 -5.38 4.02 -3.57
C PRO A 84 -6.27 2.91 -4.15
N GLN A 85 -7.28 2.48 -3.41
CA GLN A 85 -8.29 1.53 -3.86
C GLN A 85 -8.99 2.02 -5.14
N SER A 86 -9.26 3.32 -5.27
CA SER A 86 -9.88 3.94 -6.44
C SER A 86 -9.01 3.90 -7.71
N ALA A 87 -7.72 3.58 -7.61
CA ALA A 87 -6.85 3.43 -8.78
C ALA A 87 -7.33 2.33 -9.75
N GLN A 88 -8.20 1.43 -9.26
CA GLN A 88 -8.80 0.36 -10.05
C GLN A 88 -10.12 0.77 -10.73
N ALA A 89 -10.72 1.87 -10.30
CA ALA A 89 -11.92 2.40 -10.94
C ALA A 89 -11.57 2.77 -12.40
N ARG A 90 -12.01 1.92 -13.32
CA ARG A 90 -11.79 2.13 -14.74
C ARG A 90 -12.73 3.24 -15.21
N ASP A 91 -12.18 4.43 -15.37
CA ASP A 91 -12.85 5.42 -16.22
C ASP A 91 -12.29 5.27 -17.64
N PRO A 92 -13.07 4.70 -18.58
CA PRO A 92 -12.63 4.52 -19.97
C PRO A 92 -12.35 5.85 -20.68
N ASN A 93 -12.83 6.96 -20.12
CA ASN A 93 -12.66 8.30 -20.67
C ASN A 93 -11.42 9.03 -20.15
N LEU A 94 -10.64 8.41 -19.23
CA LEU A 94 -9.39 9.02 -18.79
C LEU A 94 -8.45 9.22 -20.00
N PRO A 95 -8.08 10.48 -20.32
CA PRO A 95 -7.33 10.79 -21.54
C PRO A 95 -5.86 10.40 -21.48
N PHE A 96 -5.36 10.01 -20.28
CA PHE A 96 -3.94 9.77 -20.02
C PHE A 96 -3.46 8.44 -20.58
N SER A 97 -2.29 8.46 -21.23
CA SER A 97 -1.53 7.27 -21.57
C SER A 97 -0.88 6.64 -20.33
N VAL A 98 -0.41 5.39 -20.47
CA VAL A 98 0.41 4.71 -19.45
C VAL A 98 1.64 5.55 -19.10
N TYR A 99 2.35 6.05 -20.14
CA TYR A 99 3.53 6.88 -19.97
C TYR A 99 3.25 8.13 -19.15
N GLU A 100 2.24 8.90 -19.52
CA GLU A 100 1.85 10.13 -18.81
C GLU A 100 1.43 9.83 -17.37
N THR A 101 0.70 8.74 -17.15
CA THR A 101 0.28 8.33 -15.80
C THR A 101 1.48 8.02 -14.91
N VAL A 102 2.47 7.28 -15.41
CA VAL A 102 3.68 6.98 -14.63
C VAL A 102 4.54 8.23 -14.44
N LEU A 103 4.63 9.11 -15.46
CA LEU A 103 5.36 10.37 -15.38
C LEU A 103 4.82 11.29 -14.27
N LEU A 104 3.49 11.33 -14.07
CA LEU A 104 2.87 12.07 -12.96
C LEU A 104 3.38 11.59 -11.58
N GLY A 105 3.82 10.34 -11.47
CA GLY A 105 4.43 9.81 -10.25
C GLY A 105 5.77 10.49 -9.87
N ARG A 106 6.41 11.21 -10.78
CA ARG A 106 7.65 11.97 -10.52
C ARG A 106 7.41 13.31 -9.84
N THR A 107 6.17 13.82 -9.85
CA THR A 107 5.82 15.14 -9.30
C THR A 107 6.37 15.41 -7.89
N PRO A 108 6.34 14.46 -6.93
CA PRO A 108 6.86 14.69 -5.58
C PRO A 108 8.37 14.95 -5.52
N VAL A 109 9.12 14.50 -6.54
CA VAL A 109 10.58 14.66 -6.62
C VAL A 109 10.97 15.80 -7.53
N ALA A 110 10.28 15.96 -8.67
CA ALA A 110 10.56 17.06 -9.62
C ALA A 110 10.09 18.42 -9.09
N GLY A 111 9.05 18.44 -8.25
CA GLY A 111 8.41 19.68 -7.76
C GLY A 111 7.28 20.15 -8.68
N LEU A 112 6.27 20.76 -8.07
CA LEU A 112 5.00 21.10 -8.75
C LEU A 112 5.15 22.14 -9.88
N LEU A 113 6.18 23.00 -9.78
CA LEU A 113 6.43 24.12 -10.71
C LEU A 113 7.57 23.84 -11.68
N HIS A 114 8.19 22.65 -11.61
CA HIS A 114 9.28 22.28 -12.51
C HIS A 114 8.76 21.35 -13.60
N GLY A 115 9.10 21.65 -14.85
CA GLY A 115 8.81 20.73 -15.96
C GLY A 115 9.58 19.42 -15.83
N MET A 116 8.97 18.32 -16.27
CA MET A 116 9.61 17.00 -16.31
C MET A 116 10.77 16.97 -17.30
N GLY A 117 11.98 16.82 -16.77
CA GLY A 117 13.23 16.83 -17.55
C GLY A 117 13.58 15.48 -18.19
N ALA A 118 14.72 15.43 -18.89
CA ALA A 118 15.21 14.21 -19.53
C ALA A 118 15.45 13.07 -18.52
N LYS A 119 15.94 13.38 -17.31
CA LYS A 119 16.15 12.41 -16.23
C LYS A 119 14.85 11.78 -15.75
N ASP A 120 13.75 12.56 -15.67
CA ASP A 120 12.45 12.05 -15.27
C ASP A 120 11.90 11.11 -16.33
N ARG A 121 12.03 11.46 -17.61
CA ARG A 121 11.63 10.63 -18.75
C ARG A 121 12.39 9.31 -18.81
N GLN A 122 13.71 9.36 -18.62
CA GLN A 122 14.54 8.16 -18.52
C GLN A 122 14.07 7.25 -17.37
N LYS A 123 13.74 7.83 -16.20
CA LYS A 123 13.28 7.08 -15.04
C LYS A 123 11.93 6.41 -15.29
N VAL A 124 11.04 7.07 -16.04
CA VAL A 124 9.77 6.47 -16.49
C VAL A 124 10.03 5.27 -17.39
N ASP A 125 10.90 5.40 -18.39
CA ASP A 125 11.22 4.29 -19.30
C ASP A 125 11.81 3.08 -18.56
N GLU A 126 12.75 3.33 -17.63
CA GLU A 126 13.33 2.28 -16.77
C GLU A 126 12.26 1.59 -15.93
N THR A 127 11.35 2.37 -15.33
CA THR A 127 10.27 1.85 -14.49
C THR A 127 9.27 1.03 -15.31
N LEU A 128 8.85 1.52 -16.47
CA LEU A 128 7.95 0.78 -17.37
C LEU A 128 8.54 -0.58 -17.78
N LYS A 129 9.84 -0.61 -18.09
CA LYS A 129 10.56 -1.87 -18.39
C LYS A 129 10.60 -2.80 -17.18
N MET A 130 10.90 -2.28 -16.00
CA MET A 130 10.95 -3.05 -14.73
C MET A 130 9.61 -3.76 -14.45
N PHE A 131 8.49 -3.09 -14.71
CA PHE A 131 7.15 -3.64 -14.49
C PHE A 131 6.60 -4.43 -15.70
N GLY A 132 7.38 -4.59 -16.79
CA GLY A 132 6.99 -5.33 -17.99
C GLY A 132 5.80 -4.71 -18.72
N ILE A 133 5.69 -3.39 -18.72
CA ILE A 133 4.58 -2.63 -19.34
C ILE A 133 5.06 -1.56 -20.32
N TYR A 134 6.33 -1.60 -20.73
CA TYR A 134 6.91 -0.60 -21.65
C TYR A 134 6.19 -0.58 -23.00
N GLU A 135 5.81 -1.73 -23.55
CA GLU A 135 5.09 -1.85 -24.82
C GLU A 135 3.67 -1.26 -24.77
N LEU A 136 3.17 -0.98 -23.57
CA LEU A 136 1.86 -0.38 -23.35
C LEU A 136 1.92 1.14 -23.18
N LYS A 137 3.09 1.75 -23.24
CA LYS A 137 3.34 3.14 -22.84
C LYS A 137 2.43 4.17 -23.50
N ASP A 138 2.06 3.94 -24.76
CA ASP A 138 1.22 4.85 -25.57
C ASP A 138 -0.28 4.51 -25.46
N ARG A 139 -0.65 3.38 -24.82
CA ARG A 139 -2.06 3.02 -24.61
C ARG A 139 -2.69 3.89 -23.53
N LYS A 140 -3.97 4.17 -23.69
CA LYS A 140 -4.77 4.85 -22.65
C LYS A 140 -5.07 3.90 -21.51
N ILE A 141 -5.08 4.42 -20.27
CA ILE A 141 -5.35 3.65 -19.05
C ILE A 141 -6.67 2.89 -19.12
N GLY A 142 -7.73 3.52 -19.63
CA GLY A 142 -9.05 2.88 -19.77
C GLY A 142 -9.11 1.66 -20.70
N GLN A 143 -8.06 1.43 -21.51
CA GLN A 143 -7.96 0.30 -22.46
C GLN A 143 -7.19 -0.91 -21.90
N LEU A 144 -6.72 -0.83 -20.64
CA LEU A 144 -5.90 -1.86 -20.03
C LEU A 144 -6.76 -2.94 -19.36
N SER A 145 -6.21 -4.17 -19.26
CA SER A 145 -6.76 -5.19 -18.37
C SER A 145 -6.56 -4.79 -16.89
N GLY A 146 -7.25 -5.45 -15.95
CA GLY A 146 -7.10 -5.20 -14.53
C GLY A 146 -5.66 -5.35 -14.06
N GLY A 147 -5.02 -6.46 -14.39
CA GLY A 147 -3.63 -6.71 -14.02
C GLY A 147 -2.63 -5.73 -14.67
N GLN A 148 -2.88 -5.31 -15.94
CA GLN A 148 -2.07 -4.27 -16.57
C GLN A 148 -2.23 -2.93 -15.85
N SER A 149 -3.46 -2.53 -15.53
CA SER A 149 -3.74 -1.29 -14.79
C SER A 149 -3.06 -1.29 -13.42
N GLN A 150 -3.12 -2.41 -12.67
CA GLN A 150 -2.41 -2.56 -11.41
C GLN A 150 -0.91 -2.31 -11.53
N ARG A 151 -0.26 -2.94 -12.53
CA ARG A 151 1.18 -2.74 -12.77
C ARG A 151 1.49 -1.28 -13.11
N VAL A 152 0.62 -0.57 -13.84
CA VAL A 152 0.78 0.85 -14.14
C VAL A 152 0.69 1.71 -12.88
N PHE A 153 -0.32 1.49 -12.02
CA PHE A 153 -0.43 2.28 -10.79
C PHE A 153 0.68 1.96 -9.79
N LEU A 154 1.16 0.71 -9.75
CA LEU A 154 2.33 0.35 -8.96
C LEU A 154 3.60 1.02 -9.52
N ALA A 155 3.79 1.03 -10.84
CA ALA A 155 4.88 1.74 -11.50
C ALA A 155 4.83 3.24 -11.22
N LYS A 156 3.63 3.87 -11.26
CA LYS A 156 3.42 5.27 -10.87
C LYS A 156 3.86 5.55 -9.43
N ALA A 157 3.53 4.66 -8.49
CA ALA A 157 3.93 4.82 -7.09
C ALA A 157 5.44 4.63 -6.90
N MET A 158 6.07 3.78 -7.72
CA MET A 158 7.48 3.39 -7.61
C MET A 158 8.45 4.29 -8.39
N VAL A 159 7.99 5.05 -9.39
CA VAL A 159 8.87 5.86 -10.26
C VAL A 159 9.61 6.97 -9.51
N ALA A 160 9.09 7.42 -8.36
CA ALA A 160 9.76 8.35 -7.45
C ALA A 160 10.80 7.69 -6.53
N GLU A 161 11.02 6.38 -6.63
CA GLU A 161 11.92 5.58 -5.78
C GLU A 161 11.61 5.75 -4.29
N PRO A 162 10.37 5.43 -3.88
CA PRO A 162 9.96 5.58 -2.48
C PRO A 162 10.71 4.59 -1.58
N LYS A 163 10.75 4.89 -0.28
CA LYS A 163 11.25 4.00 0.78
C LYS A 163 10.11 3.24 1.48
N LEU A 164 8.90 3.82 1.44
CA LEU A 164 7.67 3.24 1.97
C LEU A 164 6.61 3.21 0.87
N LEU A 165 6.00 2.06 0.66
CA LEU A 165 4.92 1.84 -0.29
C LEU A 165 3.63 1.51 0.48
N LEU A 166 2.60 2.31 0.31
CA LEU A 166 1.28 2.13 0.88
C LEU A 166 0.33 1.66 -0.20
N LEU A 167 -0.35 0.53 0.02
CA LEU A 167 -1.25 -0.08 -0.95
C LEU A 167 -2.61 -0.33 -0.29
N ASP A 168 -3.65 0.33 -0.82
CA ASP A 168 -5.01 0.22 -0.31
C ASP A 168 -5.84 -0.69 -1.21
N GLU A 169 -6.00 -1.96 -0.82
CA GLU A 169 -6.72 -3.01 -1.55
C GLU A 169 -6.35 -3.08 -3.05
N PRO A 170 -5.07 -3.13 -3.42
CA PRO A 170 -4.62 -2.96 -4.79
C PRO A 170 -5.04 -4.09 -5.74
N THR A 171 -5.54 -5.23 -5.23
CA THR A 171 -5.93 -6.39 -6.03
C THR A 171 -7.44 -6.62 -6.09
N SER A 172 -8.27 -5.69 -5.60
CA SER A 172 -9.72 -5.79 -5.64
C SER A 172 -10.22 -5.87 -7.10
N GLY A 173 -11.09 -6.83 -7.41
CA GLY A 173 -11.66 -6.97 -8.76
C GLY A 173 -10.71 -7.47 -9.86
N VAL A 174 -9.58 -8.07 -9.49
CA VAL A 174 -8.60 -8.64 -10.42
C VAL A 174 -8.64 -10.16 -10.35
N ASP A 175 -8.38 -10.82 -11.48
CA ASP A 175 -8.32 -12.28 -11.58
C ASP A 175 -7.18 -12.90 -10.76
N THR A 176 -7.33 -14.18 -10.40
CA THR A 176 -6.40 -14.90 -9.50
C THR A 176 -4.97 -14.95 -10.03
N SER A 177 -4.77 -15.13 -11.35
CA SER A 177 -3.43 -15.20 -11.93
C SER A 177 -2.71 -13.85 -11.85
N SER A 178 -3.40 -12.78 -12.18
CA SER A 178 -2.87 -11.40 -12.07
C SER A 178 -2.60 -11.00 -10.62
N LYS A 179 -3.41 -11.47 -9.65
CA LYS A 179 -3.13 -11.28 -8.22
C LYS A 179 -1.81 -11.93 -7.81
N LYS A 180 -1.60 -13.20 -8.18
CA LYS A 180 -0.36 -13.94 -7.87
C LYS A 180 0.86 -13.20 -8.40
N ASP A 181 0.81 -12.76 -9.66
CA ASP A 181 1.88 -11.97 -10.27
C ASP A 181 2.16 -10.67 -9.51
N PHE A 182 1.10 -9.96 -9.08
CA PHE A 182 1.22 -8.73 -8.32
C PHE A 182 1.92 -8.94 -6.98
N TYR A 183 1.54 -9.98 -6.23
CA TYR A 183 2.17 -10.32 -4.95
C TYR A 183 3.63 -10.75 -5.14
N ASN A 184 3.96 -11.48 -6.22
CA ASN A 184 5.34 -11.81 -6.56
C ASN A 184 6.19 -10.54 -6.84
N ILE A 185 5.61 -9.54 -7.49
CA ILE A 185 6.28 -8.25 -7.71
C ILE A 185 6.54 -7.56 -6.38
N LEU A 186 5.56 -7.52 -5.45
CA LEU A 186 5.74 -6.90 -4.14
C LEU A 186 6.82 -7.59 -3.31
N ASP A 187 6.84 -8.92 -3.30
CA ASP A 187 7.87 -9.71 -2.61
C ASP A 187 9.28 -9.38 -3.14
N LYS A 188 9.44 -9.29 -4.46
CA LYS A 188 10.71 -8.86 -5.09
C LYS A 188 11.09 -7.43 -4.73
N LEU A 189 10.14 -6.50 -4.75
CA LEU A 189 10.41 -5.10 -4.36
C LEU A 189 10.87 -5.00 -2.90
N ASN A 190 10.25 -5.77 -2.02
CA ASN A 190 10.64 -5.81 -0.62
C ASN A 190 12.02 -6.44 -0.42
N LYS A 191 12.26 -7.65 -0.97
CA LYS A 191 13.50 -8.43 -0.74
C LYS A 191 14.71 -7.87 -1.49
N GLU A 192 14.54 -7.51 -2.77
CA GLU A 192 15.66 -7.12 -3.64
C GLU A 192 15.93 -5.61 -3.63
N ARG A 193 14.88 -4.80 -3.41
CA ARG A 193 14.97 -3.34 -3.42
C ARG A 193 14.83 -2.71 -2.03
N GLU A 194 14.64 -3.52 -1.01
CA GLU A 194 14.53 -3.11 0.39
C GLU A 194 13.39 -2.10 0.65
N ILE A 195 12.33 -2.15 -0.18
CA ILE A 195 11.16 -1.28 -0.03
C ILE A 195 10.32 -1.77 1.13
N THR A 196 10.01 -0.89 2.07
CA THR A 196 9.04 -1.18 3.12
C THR A 196 7.64 -1.07 2.53
N VAL A 197 6.76 -2.02 2.85
CA VAL A 197 5.42 -2.11 2.28
C VAL A 197 4.38 -2.24 3.39
N ILE A 198 3.31 -1.45 3.32
CA ILE A 198 2.08 -1.66 4.09
C ILE A 198 0.96 -1.90 3.08
N LEU A 199 0.37 -3.08 3.12
CA LEU A 199 -0.61 -3.54 2.15
C LEU A 199 -1.91 -3.92 2.85
N SER A 200 -3.01 -3.21 2.58
CA SER A 200 -4.34 -3.67 2.98
C SER A 200 -4.89 -4.66 1.97
N SER A 201 -5.45 -5.77 2.45
CA SER A 201 -6.05 -6.79 1.60
C SER A 201 -7.13 -7.57 2.36
N HIS A 202 -8.09 -8.09 1.59
CA HIS A 202 -9.06 -9.08 2.06
C HIS A 202 -8.59 -10.52 1.80
N ASP A 203 -7.52 -10.71 1.04
CA ASP A 203 -6.97 -12.01 0.66
C ASP A 203 -5.91 -12.46 1.67
N ILE A 204 -6.39 -12.85 2.87
CA ILE A 204 -5.56 -13.13 4.04
C ILE A 204 -4.57 -14.26 3.74
N GLY A 205 -5.06 -15.36 3.12
CA GLY A 205 -4.24 -16.54 2.86
C GLY A 205 -3.06 -16.32 1.91
N VAL A 206 -3.14 -15.30 1.03
CA VAL A 206 -2.05 -14.96 0.12
C VAL A 206 -1.12 -13.92 0.75
N ILE A 207 -1.68 -12.90 1.40
CA ILE A 207 -0.87 -11.80 1.95
C ILE A 207 0.01 -12.26 3.11
N THR A 208 -0.48 -13.18 3.96
CA THR A 208 0.30 -13.76 5.06
C THR A 208 1.47 -14.61 4.58
N LYS A 209 1.44 -15.14 3.35
CA LYS A 209 2.59 -15.89 2.78
C LYS A 209 3.79 -15.01 2.42
N ILE A 210 3.57 -13.71 2.15
CA ILE A 210 4.63 -12.77 1.76
C ILE A 210 4.95 -11.75 2.85
N ALA A 211 4.01 -11.46 3.74
CA ALA A 211 4.20 -10.52 4.83
C ALA A 211 5.11 -11.11 5.91
N ASN A 212 6.01 -10.30 6.45
CA ASN A 212 6.76 -10.68 7.66
C ASN A 212 6.07 -10.19 8.92
N ARG A 213 5.16 -9.21 8.83
CA ARG A 213 4.38 -8.70 9.96
C ARG A 213 2.91 -8.55 9.61
N VAL A 214 2.05 -8.68 10.60
CA VAL A 214 0.60 -8.54 10.46
C VAL A 214 0.08 -7.46 11.41
N LEU A 215 -0.82 -6.63 10.91
CA LEU A 215 -1.56 -5.64 11.68
C LEU A 215 -3.06 -5.86 11.48
N CYS A 216 -3.75 -6.26 12.54
CA CYS A 216 -5.19 -6.49 12.55
C CYS A 216 -5.93 -5.30 13.15
N LEU A 217 -6.85 -4.72 12.39
CA LEU A 217 -7.67 -3.57 12.80
C LEU A 217 -9.17 -3.87 12.70
N ASN A 218 -9.90 -3.39 13.72
CA ASN A 218 -11.34 -3.16 13.64
C ASN A 218 -11.67 -1.93 14.51
N ARG A 219 -11.39 -0.73 13.97
CA ARG A 219 -11.35 0.58 14.65
C ARG A 219 -10.26 0.70 15.72
N SER A 220 -10.09 -0.31 16.56
CA SER A 220 -8.96 -0.50 17.46
C SER A 220 -7.99 -1.55 16.90
N GLN A 221 -6.83 -1.64 17.52
CA GLN A 221 -5.80 -2.61 17.14
C GLN A 221 -6.02 -3.91 17.94
N PHE A 222 -6.19 -5.04 17.21
CA PHE A 222 -6.33 -6.36 17.83
C PHE A 222 -5.01 -7.12 17.88
N PHE A 223 -4.20 -6.98 16.84
CA PHE A 223 -2.90 -7.61 16.73
C PHE A 223 -1.93 -6.71 15.96
N CYS A 224 -0.66 -6.67 16.41
CA CYS A 224 0.45 -6.10 15.65
C CYS A 224 1.73 -6.84 16.04
N GLY A 225 2.25 -7.67 15.14
CA GLY A 225 3.41 -8.52 15.45
C GLY A 225 3.99 -9.21 14.22
N GLU A 226 4.95 -10.08 14.46
CA GLU A 226 5.54 -10.93 13.43
C GLU A 226 4.48 -11.91 12.88
N ASN A 227 4.59 -12.24 11.61
CA ASN A 227 3.62 -13.14 10.97
C ASN A 227 3.67 -14.58 11.54
N GLU A 228 4.83 -15.00 12.06
CA GLU A 228 5.00 -16.29 12.73
C GLU A 228 4.16 -16.41 14.00
N ASP A 229 3.90 -15.28 14.69
CA ASP A 229 3.07 -15.21 15.89
C ASP A 229 1.58 -15.07 15.57
N PHE A 230 1.24 -14.84 14.30
CA PHE A 230 -0.13 -14.61 13.86
C PHE A 230 -0.89 -15.92 13.74
N GLN A 231 -1.78 -16.17 14.71
CA GLN A 231 -2.70 -17.30 14.69
C GLN A 231 -3.97 -16.90 13.93
N ALA A 232 -3.96 -17.12 12.61
CA ALA A 232 -4.98 -16.65 11.69
C ALA A 232 -6.42 -17.01 12.16
N ASP A 233 -6.63 -18.25 12.58
CA ASP A 233 -7.97 -18.72 13.02
C ASP A 233 -8.48 -17.95 14.24
N ILE A 234 -7.63 -17.69 15.23
CA ILE A 234 -8.02 -17.02 16.47
C ILE A 234 -8.22 -15.53 16.24
N GLU A 235 -7.27 -14.87 15.57
CA GLU A 235 -7.29 -13.41 15.38
C GLU A 235 -8.36 -12.99 14.37
N ILE A 236 -8.62 -13.80 13.34
CA ILE A 236 -9.69 -13.55 12.38
C ILE A 236 -11.06 -13.71 13.02
N HIS A 237 -11.30 -14.73 13.85
CA HIS A 237 -12.56 -14.86 14.60
C HIS A 237 -12.84 -13.64 15.47
N LYS A 238 -11.84 -13.11 16.17
CA LYS A 238 -11.99 -11.90 16.98
C LYS A 238 -12.30 -10.65 16.13
N LEU A 239 -11.72 -10.56 14.92
CA LEU A 239 -11.90 -9.42 14.02
C LEU A 239 -13.29 -9.35 13.40
N TYR A 240 -13.87 -10.49 13.05
CA TYR A 240 -15.11 -10.53 12.26
C TYR A 240 -16.36 -10.85 13.08
N GLU A 241 -16.22 -11.10 14.41
CA GLU A 241 -17.33 -11.42 15.34
C GLU A 241 -18.20 -12.62 14.92
N HIS A 242 -17.83 -13.29 13.81
CA HIS A 242 -18.49 -14.48 13.27
C HIS A 242 -17.46 -15.48 12.73
N PRO A 243 -17.74 -16.79 12.73
CA PRO A 243 -16.83 -17.77 12.13
C PRO A 243 -16.68 -17.49 10.63
N VAL A 244 -15.47 -17.14 10.22
CA VAL A 244 -15.08 -17.00 8.81
C VAL A 244 -14.40 -18.30 8.43
N GLU A 245 -15.03 -19.09 7.53
CA GLU A 245 -14.35 -20.23 6.92
C GLU A 245 -13.20 -19.71 6.03
N LEU A 246 -11.97 -20.02 6.41
CA LEU A 246 -10.82 -19.81 5.55
C LEU A 246 -10.94 -20.78 4.37
N MET A 247 -11.19 -20.27 3.17
CA MET A 247 -11.09 -21.08 1.97
C MET A 247 -9.61 -21.47 1.77
N GLU A 248 -9.24 -22.65 2.21
CA GLU A 248 -8.03 -23.30 1.77
C GLU A 248 -8.15 -23.57 0.27
N HIS A 249 -7.40 -22.83 -0.54
CA HIS A 249 -7.20 -23.21 -1.93
C HIS A 249 -6.35 -24.48 -1.95
N HIS A 250 -7.00 -25.63 -1.97
CA HIS A 250 -6.36 -26.86 -2.36
C HIS A 250 -5.95 -26.73 -3.83
N ASP A 251 -4.65 -26.66 -4.06
CA ASP A 251 -4.07 -26.90 -5.38
C ASP A 251 -4.48 -28.30 -5.79
N HIS A 252 -5.40 -28.44 -6.71
CA HIS A 252 -5.66 -29.69 -7.39
C HIS A 252 -4.52 -29.96 -8.37
N PRO A 253 -4.03 -31.21 -8.43
CA PRO A 253 -2.89 -31.62 -9.26
C PRO A 253 -3.15 -31.46 -10.76
#